data_795c4949f5f1f074734e4bfd1382d141
#
_entry.id   795c4949f5f1f074734e4bfd1382d141
#
_cell.length_a   1.000
_cell.length_b   1.000
_cell.length_c   1.000
_cell.angle_alpha   90.00
_cell.angle_beta   90.00
_cell.angle_gamma   90.00
#
_symmetry.space_group_name_H-M   'P 1'
#
loop_
_entity.id
_entity.type
_entity.pdbx_description
1 polymer ?
#
loop_
_entity_poly.entity_id
_entity_poly.type
_entity_poly.pdbx_seq_one_letter_code
_entity_poly.pdbx_strand_id
1 'polypeptide(L)'
;MDAISKRSIYMFLGVTKMAIRTLCPRSLLRTLSFGLHSVAAADEPTITAIVNDLCRVLSDFRSPHHDLESALCPFSSSVSPAVAEQVLKRCRHLPSPSHRFFIWSSSLPSFLHTPTSHFVLLDLLASNRLFPLAWTVISDFHPHFCHSNSFRLLFQAYSRASLPHDAIRAFRRMPDLGLQPTIDDLHHLISSLCHQGLVIPAQEFFHECKAEFCITQKTYTLLMNGWASVRKPKNAQHLFDEMLQQRLPVDVSAYNSLMAAFCRGGELDEAHKRFQEMRTLHSLEPNAGSYAVFIRAYCEAKDVNSAMRVIEHMKMHDQTPNVFTYNAIIKLLCEKEKAEEAYQLLDEMIERGAKPDTWSYNAILALHCKIQEVNKALRLLSRMDRDSCLPDRHTYNMLLKMLIGIGRFDRVIEVWESMEKRGFFPSASSYAVMVHGLCMKKGKIEEACRYFEMMVDEGIPPYPSTCEVLRRELKRLGLGRRIEVVVGKMKRSTSCSIQELSNAMDASQIVEGHT
;
A
#
# COMPACT_ATOMS: atom_id res chain seq x y z
N MET A 1 37.89 -1.29 -15.09
CA MET A 1 37.23 -2.48 -14.52
C MET A 1 35.88 -2.76 -15.17
N ASP A 2 35.74 -2.55 -16.51
CA ASP A 2 34.43 -2.56 -17.20
C ASP A 2 34.27 -3.64 -18.29
N ALA A 3 35.22 -4.53 -18.43
CA ALA A 3 35.19 -5.55 -19.49
C ALA A 3 34.76 -6.95 -19.01
N ILE A 4 34.73 -7.21 -17.71
CA ILE A 4 34.45 -8.55 -17.14
C ILE A 4 32.96 -8.73 -16.83
N SER A 5 32.22 -7.65 -16.57
CA SER A 5 30.78 -7.71 -16.28
C SER A 5 29.91 -8.01 -17.50
N LYS A 6 30.28 -7.54 -18.69
CA LYS A 6 29.48 -7.74 -19.92
C LYS A 6 29.53 -9.16 -20.49
N ARG A 7 30.64 -9.89 -20.28
CA ARG A 7 30.77 -11.26 -20.81
C ARG A 7 29.96 -12.31 -20.01
N SER A 8 29.76 -12.11 -18.72
CA SER A 8 28.99 -13.06 -17.89
C SER A 8 27.48 -13.01 -18.16
N ILE A 9 26.95 -11.84 -18.51
CA ILE A 9 25.51 -11.65 -18.79
C ILE A 9 25.15 -12.23 -20.18
N TYR A 10 26.03 -12.12 -21.17
CA TYR A 10 25.80 -12.69 -22.50
C TYR A 10 25.92 -14.21 -22.55
N MET A 11 26.68 -14.82 -21.65
CA MET A 11 26.77 -16.28 -21.55
C MET A 11 25.49 -16.93 -20.99
N PHE A 12 24.76 -16.23 -20.12
CA PHE A 12 23.48 -16.72 -19.56
C PHE A 12 22.33 -16.60 -20.56
N LEU A 13 22.35 -15.61 -21.45
CA LEU A 13 21.30 -15.39 -22.48
C LEU A 13 21.51 -16.25 -23.74
N GLY A 14 22.74 -16.68 -24.02
CA GLY A 14 23.06 -17.54 -25.17
C GLY A 14 22.65 -19.01 -25.00
N VAL A 15 22.62 -19.49 -23.76
CA VAL A 15 22.30 -20.90 -23.46
C VAL A 15 20.78 -21.16 -23.48
N THR A 16 19.97 -20.16 -23.17
CA THR A 16 18.50 -20.30 -23.16
C THR A 16 17.87 -20.35 -24.55
N LYS A 17 18.52 -19.81 -25.59
CA LYS A 17 17.96 -19.85 -26.96
C LYS A 17 18.22 -21.16 -27.72
N MET A 18 19.16 -21.98 -27.29
CA MET A 18 19.49 -23.25 -27.98
C MET A 18 18.92 -24.52 -27.33
N ALA A 19 18.46 -24.46 -26.07
CA ALA A 19 18.02 -25.65 -25.34
C ALA A 19 16.52 -26.03 -25.50
N ILE A 20 15.72 -25.20 -26.18
CA ILE A 20 14.26 -25.42 -26.27
C ILE A 20 13.86 -26.39 -27.42
N ARG A 21 14.80 -26.87 -28.23
CA ARG A 21 14.46 -27.70 -29.40
C ARG A 21 14.52 -29.21 -29.25
N THR A 22 15.01 -29.75 -28.17
CA THR A 22 15.03 -31.23 -27.98
C THR A 22 14.98 -31.58 -26.50
N LEU A 23 14.00 -32.36 -26.12
CA LEU A 23 13.85 -33.21 -24.95
C LEU A 23 12.58 -32.94 -24.12
N CYS A 24 11.53 -33.57 -24.55
CA CYS A 24 10.37 -33.82 -23.70
C CYS A 24 10.44 -35.31 -23.27
N PRO A 25 10.89 -35.63 -22.04
CA PRO A 25 10.84 -37.03 -21.57
C PRO A 25 9.44 -37.40 -21.12
N ARG A 26 8.94 -38.50 -21.71
CA ARG A 26 7.62 -39.11 -21.44
C ARG A 26 7.43 -39.67 -20.01
N SER A 27 8.30 -39.40 -19.05
CA SER A 27 8.29 -40.07 -17.73
C SER A 27 7.65 -39.27 -16.58
N LEU A 28 7.20 -38.03 -16.78
CA LEU A 28 6.59 -37.21 -15.72
C LEU A 28 5.06 -37.15 -15.74
N LEU A 29 4.42 -37.93 -16.63
CA LEU A 29 2.95 -38.01 -16.75
C LEU A 29 2.27 -38.89 -15.67
N ARG A 30 2.99 -39.44 -14.68
CA ARG A 30 2.43 -40.37 -13.70
C ARG A 30 2.06 -39.81 -12.33
N THR A 31 2.30 -38.54 -12.04
CA THR A 31 2.00 -37.95 -10.72
C THR A 31 0.89 -36.88 -10.69
N LEU A 32 0.24 -36.61 -11.82
CA LEU A 32 -0.87 -35.63 -11.89
C LEU A 32 -2.23 -36.27 -12.31
N SER A 33 -2.39 -37.58 -12.15
CA SER A 33 -3.67 -38.27 -12.45
C SER A 33 -4.50 -38.50 -11.19
N PHE A 34 -4.94 -37.43 -10.51
CA PHE A 34 -6.07 -37.50 -9.60
C PHE A 34 -7.06 -36.41 -9.94
N GLY A 35 -8.16 -36.78 -10.54
CA GLY A 35 -9.34 -35.93 -10.66
C GLY A 35 -9.86 -35.62 -12.07
N LEU A 36 -9.83 -36.58 -12.97
CA LEU A 36 -10.62 -36.52 -14.21
C LEU A 36 -11.57 -37.72 -14.26
N HIS A 37 -12.71 -37.58 -13.61
CA HIS A 37 -13.85 -38.45 -13.91
C HIS A 37 -15.12 -37.66 -14.17
N SER A 38 -15.73 -38.03 -15.28
CA SER A 38 -17.05 -37.64 -15.76
C SER A 38 -17.12 -36.40 -16.66
N VAL A 39 -17.03 -36.73 -17.93
CA VAL A 39 -17.35 -35.83 -19.05
C VAL A 39 -18.85 -35.74 -19.20
N ALA A 40 -19.41 -34.55 -19.00
CA ALA A 40 -20.61 -34.10 -19.67
C ALA A 40 -20.50 -32.61 -19.87
N ALA A 41 -20.51 -32.13 -21.14
CA ALA A 41 -20.49 -30.76 -21.59
C ALA A 41 -19.30 -29.92 -21.02
N ALA A 42 -18.25 -29.78 -21.82
CA ALA A 42 -17.08 -28.99 -21.48
C ALA A 42 -17.47 -27.51 -21.33
N ASP A 43 -17.70 -27.07 -20.10
CA ASP A 43 -17.58 -25.67 -19.73
C ASP A 43 -16.11 -25.30 -19.90
N GLU A 44 -15.80 -24.32 -20.78
CA GLU A 44 -14.48 -23.71 -20.84
C GLU A 44 -14.10 -23.26 -19.42
N PRO A 45 -12.89 -23.60 -18.92
CA PRO A 45 -12.50 -23.19 -17.58
C PRO A 45 -12.56 -21.66 -17.51
N THR A 46 -13.34 -21.15 -16.59
CA THR A 46 -13.52 -19.71 -16.44
C THR A 46 -12.15 -19.05 -16.29
N ILE A 47 -11.94 -17.88 -16.89
CA ILE A 47 -10.68 -17.08 -16.81
C ILE A 47 -10.15 -17.04 -15.36
N THR A 48 -11.05 -16.96 -14.40
CA THR A 48 -10.74 -16.94 -12.96
C THR A 48 -10.08 -18.23 -12.47
N ALA A 49 -10.50 -19.42 -12.98
CA ALA A 49 -9.90 -20.69 -12.60
C ALA A 49 -8.47 -20.80 -13.13
N ILE A 50 -8.25 -20.47 -14.41
CA ILE A 50 -6.91 -20.45 -15.02
C ILE A 50 -5.97 -19.51 -14.28
N VAL A 51 -6.44 -18.29 -13.93
CA VAL A 51 -5.66 -17.30 -13.17
C VAL A 51 -5.29 -17.86 -11.79
N ASN A 52 -6.21 -18.54 -11.10
CA ASN A 52 -5.94 -19.13 -9.79
C ASN A 52 -4.86 -20.23 -9.88
N ASP A 53 -4.97 -21.12 -10.88
CA ASP A 53 -4.01 -22.21 -11.08
C ASP A 53 -2.62 -21.66 -11.43
N LEU A 54 -2.51 -20.65 -12.29
CA LEU A 54 -1.25 -19.98 -12.61
C LEU A 54 -0.65 -19.29 -11.40
N CYS A 55 -1.45 -18.57 -10.61
CA CYS A 55 -0.97 -17.93 -9.37
C CYS A 55 -0.44 -18.98 -8.37
N ARG A 56 -1.09 -20.15 -8.31
CA ARG A 56 -0.64 -21.27 -7.49
C ARG A 56 0.70 -21.81 -7.98
N VAL A 57 0.85 -22.08 -9.28
CA VAL A 57 2.13 -22.51 -9.88
C VAL A 57 3.24 -21.51 -9.58
N LEU A 58 3.01 -20.20 -9.78
CA LEU A 58 3.99 -19.16 -9.46
C LEU A 58 4.37 -19.13 -7.98
N SER A 59 3.43 -19.43 -7.10
CA SER A 59 3.67 -19.51 -5.66
C SER A 59 4.47 -20.76 -5.27
N ASP A 60 4.22 -21.90 -5.90
CA ASP A 60 4.88 -23.16 -5.61
C ASP A 60 6.32 -23.19 -6.15
N PHE A 61 6.56 -22.52 -7.27
CA PHE A 61 7.88 -22.47 -7.94
C PHE A 61 8.63 -21.14 -7.66
N ARG A 62 8.64 -20.70 -6.40
CA ARG A 62 9.31 -19.44 -6.00
C ARG A 62 10.83 -19.47 -6.09
N SER A 63 11.44 -20.66 -5.91
CA SER A 63 12.89 -20.78 -5.91
C SER A 63 13.44 -20.58 -7.32
N PRO A 64 14.57 -19.88 -7.46
CA PRO A 64 15.27 -19.73 -8.75
C PRO A 64 15.70 -21.06 -9.38
N HIS A 65 15.86 -22.11 -8.55
CA HIS A 65 16.30 -23.43 -8.99
C HIS A 65 15.13 -24.32 -9.45
N HIS A 66 13.88 -23.89 -9.25
CA HIS A 66 12.73 -24.65 -9.73
C HIS A 66 12.52 -24.40 -11.22
N ASP A 67 12.20 -25.45 -11.97
CA ASP A 67 11.86 -25.37 -13.39
C ASP A 67 10.42 -24.89 -13.56
N LEU A 68 10.24 -23.58 -13.41
CA LEU A 68 8.94 -22.92 -13.53
C LEU A 68 8.40 -23.03 -14.95
N GLU A 69 9.27 -22.93 -15.95
CA GLU A 69 8.90 -22.93 -17.36
C GLU A 69 8.24 -24.26 -17.77
N SER A 70 8.78 -25.38 -17.29
CA SER A 70 8.15 -26.71 -17.49
C SER A 70 6.80 -26.82 -16.80
N ALA A 71 6.65 -26.26 -15.61
CA ALA A 71 5.36 -26.25 -14.89
C ALA A 71 4.30 -25.36 -15.55
N LEU A 72 4.70 -24.36 -16.32
CA LEU A 72 3.82 -23.47 -17.07
C LEU A 72 3.41 -24.06 -18.45
N CYS A 73 4.15 -25.00 -19.01
CA CYS A 73 3.88 -25.59 -20.33
C CYS A 73 2.42 -26.07 -20.54
N PRO A 74 1.75 -26.72 -19.57
CA PRO A 74 0.35 -27.16 -19.74
C PRO A 74 -0.63 -26.02 -20.00
N PHE A 75 -0.28 -24.79 -19.60
CA PHE A 75 -1.14 -23.61 -19.75
C PHE A 75 -0.90 -22.82 -21.04
N SER A 76 0.04 -23.24 -21.89
CA SER A 76 0.47 -22.50 -23.08
C SER A 76 -0.67 -22.12 -24.04
N SER A 77 -1.70 -22.96 -24.16
CA SER A 77 -2.88 -22.70 -24.99
C SER A 77 -3.97 -21.88 -24.30
N SER A 78 -3.90 -21.75 -22.97
CA SER A 78 -4.95 -21.11 -22.16
C SER A 78 -4.59 -19.71 -21.69
N VAL A 79 -3.32 -19.29 -21.87
CA VAL A 79 -2.86 -17.95 -21.48
C VAL A 79 -3.22 -16.94 -22.55
N SER A 80 -4.14 -16.04 -22.22
CA SER A 80 -4.44 -14.85 -23.01
C SER A 80 -3.78 -13.60 -22.38
N PRO A 81 -3.65 -12.49 -23.11
CA PRO A 81 -3.13 -11.22 -22.55
C PRO A 81 -3.90 -10.75 -21.31
N ALA A 82 -5.21 -10.96 -21.26
CA ALA A 82 -6.05 -10.62 -20.11
C ALA A 82 -5.75 -11.52 -18.89
N VAL A 83 -5.52 -12.82 -19.11
CA VAL A 83 -5.11 -13.76 -18.05
C VAL A 83 -3.74 -13.36 -17.51
N ALA A 84 -2.77 -13.09 -18.39
CA ALA A 84 -1.42 -12.68 -17.97
C ALA A 84 -1.44 -11.41 -17.12
N GLU A 85 -2.23 -10.43 -17.52
CA GLU A 85 -2.40 -9.18 -16.75
C GLU A 85 -2.97 -9.43 -15.35
N GLN A 86 -3.99 -10.30 -15.24
CA GLN A 86 -4.60 -10.64 -13.95
C GLN A 86 -3.62 -11.42 -13.05
N VAL A 87 -2.85 -12.35 -13.62
CA VAL A 87 -1.81 -13.10 -12.89
C VAL A 87 -0.77 -12.14 -12.32
N LEU A 88 -0.23 -11.24 -13.15
CA LEU A 88 0.76 -10.24 -12.71
C LEU A 88 0.20 -9.32 -11.60
N LYS A 89 -1.06 -8.89 -11.72
CA LYS A 89 -1.72 -8.07 -10.69
C LYS A 89 -1.91 -8.79 -9.35
N ARG A 90 -2.18 -10.11 -9.38
CA ARG A 90 -2.36 -10.92 -8.17
C ARG A 90 -1.03 -11.34 -7.53
N CYS A 91 -0.02 -11.64 -8.34
CA CYS A 91 1.28 -12.12 -7.89
C CYS A 91 2.29 -11.01 -7.56
N ARG A 92 1.84 -9.82 -7.14
CA ARG A 92 2.70 -8.68 -6.78
C ARG A 92 3.74 -8.98 -5.69
N HIS A 93 3.50 -10.00 -4.88
CA HIS A 93 4.40 -10.44 -3.82
C HIS A 93 5.48 -11.45 -4.30
N LEU A 94 5.43 -11.85 -5.58
CA LEU A 94 6.32 -12.84 -6.20
C LEU A 94 7.08 -12.24 -7.39
N PRO A 95 8.03 -11.31 -7.18
CA PRO A 95 8.63 -10.55 -8.28
C PRO A 95 9.44 -11.39 -9.27
N SER A 96 10.26 -12.33 -8.78
CA SER A 96 11.08 -13.18 -9.64
C SER A 96 10.26 -14.21 -10.44
N PRO A 97 9.32 -14.97 -9.85
CA PRO A 97 8.43 -15.83 -10.62
C PRO A 97 7.56 -15.07 -11.63
N SER A 98 7.06 -13.88 -11.28
CA SER A 98 6.26 -13.06 -12.18
C SER A 98 7.06 -12.58 -13.39
N HIS A 99 8.33 -12.22 -13.20
CA HIS A 99 9.23 -11.86 -14.29
C HIS A 99 9.51 -13.08 -15.21
N ARG A 100 9.79 -14.26 -14.64
CA ARG A 100 9.97 -15.50 -15.43
C ARG A 100 8.70 -15.87 -16.20
N PHE A 101 7.53 -15.76 -15.57
CA PHE A 101 6.24 -15.95 -16.22
C PHE A 101 6.01 -15.00 -17.39
N PHE A 102 6.38 -13.73 -17.22
CA PHE A 102 6.26 -12.73 -18.29
C PHE A 102 7.15 -13.07 -19.49
N ILE A 103 8.41 -13.44 -19.26
CA ILE A 103 9.33 -13.86 -20.32
C ILE A 103 8.83 -15.13 -21.00
N TRP A 104 8.39 -16.13 -20.23
CA TRP A 104 7.83 -17.37 -20.78
C TRP A 104 6.61 -17.09 -21.65
N SER A 105 5.66 -16.28 -21.18
CA SER A 105 4.47 -15.95 -21.96
C SER A 105 4.81 -15.14 -23.23
N SER A 106 5.83 -14.29 -23.20
CA SER A 106 6.35 -13.59 -24.40
C SER A 106 6.94 -14.55 -25.44
N SER A 107 7.37 -15.75 -25.03
CA SER A 107 7.92 -16.75 -25.96
C SER A 107 6.85 -17.61 -26.64
N LEU A 108 5.58 -17.48 -26.24
CA LEU A 108 4.47 -18.23 -26.83
C LEU A 108 4.16 -17.71 -28.25
N PRO A 109 3.82 -18.63 -29.18
CA PRO A 109 3.45 -18.22 -30.55
C PRO A 109 2.24 -17.27 -30.55
N SER A 110 2.34 -16.16 -31.27
CA SER A 110 1.27 -15.15 -31.42
C SER A 110 0.81 -14.47 -30.13
N PHE A 111 1.56 -14.60 -29.02
CA PHE A 111 1.24 -13.90 -27.78
C PHE A 111 1.91 -12.53 -27.73
N LEU A 112 1.11 -11.51 -27.47
CA LEU A 112 1.58 -10.14 -27.27
C LEU A 112 1.05 -9.61 -25.94
N HIS A 113 1.96 -9.13 -25.11
CA HIS A 113 1.59 -8.44 -23.87
C HIS A 113 0.90 -7.11 -24.14
N THR A 114 -0.03 -6.75 -23.28
CA THR A 114 -0.65 -5.43 -23.30
C THR A 114 0.30 -4.37 -22.71
N PRO A 115 0.17 -3.08 -23.04
CA PRO A 115 0.90 -2.00 -22.35
C PRO A 115 0.68 -2.03 -20.84
N THR A 116 -0.52 -2.41 -20.38
CA THR A 116 -0.85 -2.56 -18.97
C THR A 116 -0.04 -3.67 -18.30
N SER A 117 0.17 -4.81 -18.96
CA SER A 117 0.98 -5.93 -18.43
C SER A 117 2.42 -5.51 -18.21
N HIS A 118 3.01 -4.76 -19.14
CA HIS A 118 4.36 -4.21 -19.02
C HIS A 118 4.46 -3.26 -17.84
N PHE A 119 3.49 -2.35 -17.72
CA PHE A 119 3.46 -1.38 -16.63
C PHE A 119 3.31 -2.06 -15.25
N VAL A 120 2.46 -3.08 -15.15
CA VAL A 120 2.27 -3.86 -13.91
C VAL A 120 3.54 -4.61 -13.54
N LEU A 121 4.22 -5.24 -14.52
CA LEU A 121 5.50 -5.91 -14.27
C LEU A 121 6.58 -4.91 -13.83
N LEU A 122 6.68 -3.78 -14.52
CA LEU A 122 7.65 -2.74 -14.17
C LEU A 122 7.41 -2.21 -12.74
N ASP A 123 6.14 -1.94 -12.37
CA ASP A 123 5.78 -1.53 -11.00
C ASP A 123 6.17 -2.59 -9.97
N LEU A 124 5.93 -3.86 -10.28
CA LEU A 124 6.26 -4.99 -9.42
C LEU A 124 7.78 -5.10 -9.21
N LEU A 125 8.57 -5.05 -10.27
CA LEU A 125 10.03 -5.14 -10.19
C LEU A 125 10.65 -3.93 -9.47
N ALA A 126 10.21 -2.72 -9.84
CA ALA A 126 10.69 -1.48 -9.25
C ALA A 126 10.33 -1.37 -7.76
N SER A 127 9.10 -1.76 -7.38
CA SER A 127 8.64 -1.77 -5.98
C SER A 127 9.42 -2.75 -5.11
N ASN A 128 9.91 -3.86 -5.69
CA ASN A 128 10.76 -4.84 -5.01
C ASN A 128 12.26 -4.57 -5.17
N ARG A 129 12.65 -3.39 -5.64
CA ARG A 129 14.04 -2.95 -5.83
C ARG A 129 14.85 -3.80 -6.83
N LEU A 130 14.20 -4.52 -7.71
CA LEU A 130 14.84 -5.31 -8.78
C LEU A 130 15.11 -4.42 -10.01
N PHE A 131 15.83 -3.32 -9.79
CA PHE A 131 16.09 -2.30 -10.81
C PHE A 131 16.79 -2.83 -12.07
N PRO A 132 17.78 -3.73 -12.00
CA PRO A 132 18.38 -4.30 -13.21
C PRO A 132 17.35 -4.98 -14.11
N LEU A 133 16.44 -5.77 -13.54
CA LEU A 133 15.36 -6.42 -14.30
C LEU A 133 14.32 -5.42 -14.81
N ALA A 134 14.03 -4.35 -14.06
CA ALA A 134 13.16 -3.29 -14.53
C ALA A 134 13.75 -2.58 -15.76
N TRP A 135 15.06 -2.35 -15.80
CA TRP A 135 15.73 -1.79 -16.97
C TRP A 135 15.77 -2.73 -18.16
N THR A 136 15.93 -4.05 -17.97
CA THR A 136 15.83 -5.00 -19.10
C THR A 136 14.44 -4.97 -19.71
N VAL A 137 13.38 -4.92 -18.89
CA VAL A 137 12.01 -4.79 -19.39
C VAL A 137 11.81 -3.51 -20.22
N ILE A 138 12.37 -2.38 -19.78
CA ILE A 138 12.30 -1.13 -20.55
C ILE A 138 13.09 -1.23 -21.85
N SER A 139 14.29 -1.81 -21.84
CA SER A 139 15.18 -1.88 -23.00
C SER A 139 14.71 -2.90 -24.05
N ASP A 140 14.24 -4.07 -23.61
CA ASP A 140 13.89 -5.18 -24.51
C ASP A 140 12.56 -4.94 -25.24
N PHE A 141 11.66 -4.18 -24.63
CA PHE A 141 10.33 -3.90 -25.18
C PHE A 141 10.17 -2.49 -25.75
N HIS A 142 11.25 -1.71 -25.81
CA HIS A 142 11.33 -0.48 -26.60
C HIS A 142 11.28 -0.78 -28.13
N PRO A 143 10.55 -0.06 -28.96
CA PRO A 143 9.94 1.27 -28.82
C PRO A 143 8.43 1.26 -28.51
N HIS A 144 7.77 0.08 -28.41
CA HIS A 144 6.31 0.01 -28.42
C HIS A 144 5.64 0.34 -27.07
N PHE A 145 6.35 0.24 -25.95
CA PHE A 145 5.77 0.34 -24.60
C PHE A 145 6.50 1.32 -23.66
N CYS A 146 7.56 1.99 -24.16
CA CYS A 146 8.29 2.96 -23.36
C CYS A 146 7.56 4.31 -23.36
N HIS A 147 6.92 4.65 -22.27
CA HIS A 147 6.21 5.92 -22.09
C HIS A 147 6.75 6.67 -20.87
N SER A 148 6.55 7.99 -20.82
CA SER A 148 6.94 8.82 -19.66
C SER A 148 6.43 8.25 -18.33
N ASN A 149 5.26 7.59 -18.33
CA ASN A 149 4.71 6.97 -17.11
C ASN A 149 5.60 5.85 -16.55
N SER A 150 6.31 5.10 -17.40
CA SER A 150 7.26 4.07 -16.95
C SER A 150 8.44 4.68 -16.19
N PHE A 151 8.93 5.83 -16.64
CA PHE A 151 9.98 6.58 -15.94
C PHE A 151 9.49 7.22 -14.65
N ARG A 152 8.28 7.78 -14.63
CA ARG A 152 7.66 8.32 -13.41
C ARG A 152 7.55 7.27 -12.31
N LEU A 153 7.24 6.03 -12.68
CA LEU A 153 7.25 4.89 -11.77
C LEU A 153 8.65 4.60 -11.24
N LEU A 154 9.68 4.59 -12.12
CA LEU A 154 11.08 4.44 -11.69
C LEU A 154 11.52 5.56 -10.75
N PHE A 155 11.15 6.82 -11.02
CA PHE A 155 11.46 7.96 -10.13
C PHE A 155 10.92 7.73 -8.73
N GLN A 156 9.66 7.29 -8.62
CA GLN A 156 9.05 6.95 -7.33
C GLN A 156 9.74 5.78 -6.64
N ALA A 157 10.09 4.73 -7.40
CA ALA A 157 10.73 3.54 -6.84
C ALA A 157 12.16 3.82 -6.35
N TYR A 158 12.97 4.54 -7.14
CA TYR A 158 14.31 4.96 -6.72
C TYR A 158 14.26 5.91 -5.53
N SER A 159 13.33 6.86 -5.53
CA SER A 159 13.15 7.78 -4.38
C SER A 159 12.80 7.02 -3.11
N ARG A 160 11.85 6.06 -3.17
CA ARG A 160 11.50 5.17 -2.05
C ARG A 160 12.68 4.30 -1.59
N ALA A 161 13.58 3.95 -2.50
CA ALA A 161 14.79 3.22 -2.18
C ALA A 161 15.92 4.10 -1.62
N SER A 162 15.71 5.44 -1.51
CA SER A 162 16.70 6.43 -1.12
C SER A 162 17.91 6.49 -2.06
N LEU A 163 17.66 6.35 -3.38
CA LEU A 163 18.64 6.39 -4.45
C LEU A 163 18.41 7.60 -5.38
N PRO A 164 18.65 8.84 -4.91
CA PRO A 164 18.33 10.05 -5.67
C PRO A 164 19.13 10.16 -6.98
N HIS A 165 20.41 9.81 -6.95
CA HIS A 165 21.26 9.90 -8.14
C HIS A 165 20.82 8.92 -9.25
N ASP A 166 20.29 7.75 -8.88
CA ASP A 166 19.78 6.79 -9.87
C ASP A 166 18.43 7.25 -10.45
N ALA A 167 17.59 7.92 -9.63
CA ALA A 167 16.37 8.57 -10.11
C ALA A 167 16.69 9.69 -11.13
N ILE A 168 17.68 10.53 -10.84
CA ILE A 168 18.16 11.60 -11.73
C ILE A 168 18.79 10.99 -12.99
N ARG A 169 19.60 9.93 -12.84
CA ARG A 169 20.18 9.22 -13.99
C ARG A 169 19.11 8.62 -14.89
N ALA A 170 18.04 8.07 -14.31
CA ALA A 170 16.91 7.57 -15.07
C ALA A 170 16.25 8.69 -15.90
N PHE A 171 16.06 9.88 -15.34
CA PHE A 171 15.54 11.03 -16.07
C PHE A 171 16.44 11.42 -17.23
N ARG A 172 17.76 11.51 -17.02
CA ARG A 172 18.75 11.87 -18.05
C ARG A 172 18.87 10.81 -19.15
N ARG A 173 18.45 9.57 -18.91
CA ARG A 173 18.43 8.49 -19.91
C ARG A 173 17.17 8.46 -20.78
N MET A 174 16.16 9.27 -20.50
CA MET A 174 14.94 9.33 -21.33
C MET A 174 15.23 9.63 -22.81
N PRO A 175 16.12 10.61 -23.15
CA PRO A 175 16.46 10.88 -24.55
C PRO A 175 17.13 9.71 -25.26
N ASP A 176 17.96 8.92 -24.57
CA ASP A 176 18.62 7.74 -25.14
C ASP A 176 17.62 6.69 -25.63
N LEU A 177 16.41 6.73 -25.07
CA LEU A 177 15.28 5.86 -25.42
C LEU A 177 14.21 6.60 -26.25
N GLY A 178 14.60 7.69 -26.95
CA GLY A 178 13.73 8.43 -27.85
C GLY A 178 12.61 9.23 -27.17
N LEU A 179 12.63 9.37 -25.85
CA LEU A 179 11.65 10.16 -25.10
C LEU A 179 12.24 11.53 -24.74
N GLN A 180 11.60 12.60 -25.20
CA GLN A 180 11.99 13.95 -24.78
C GLN A 180 11.38 14.25 -23.40
N PRO A 181 12.22 14.51 -22.37
CA PRO A 181 11.73 14.87 -21.04
C PRO A 181 10.91 16.16 -21.09
N THR A 182 9.76 16.16 -20.44
CA THR A 182 8.88 17.31 -20.32
C THR A 182 9.02 17.97 -18.94
N ILE A 183 8.51 19.20 -18.82
CA ILE A 183 8.43 19.89 -17.52
C ILE A 183 7.59 19.06 -16.50
N ASP A 184 6.61 18.31 -16.96
CA ASP A 184 5.82 17.45 -16.09
C ASP A 184 6.63 16.25 -15.59
N ASP A 185 7.54 15.70 -16.36
CA ASP A 185 8.43 14.62 -15.92
C ASP A 185 9.43 15.15 -14.88
N LEU A 186 9.93 16.38 -15.07
CA LEU A 186 10.74 17.08 -14.07
C LEU A 186 9.96 17.29 -12.77
N HIS A 187 8.70 17.74 -12.84
CA HIS A 187 7.83 17.89 -11.67
C HIS A 187 7.60 16.57 -10.94
N HIS A 188 7.41 15.47 -11.68
CA HIS A 188 7.25 14.15 -11.08
C HIS A 188 8.51 13.66 -10.38
N LEU A 189 9.70 13.89 -10.95
CA LEU A 189 10.96 13.54 -10.31
C LEU A 189 11.18 14.36 -9.03
N ILE A 190 11.07 15.68 -9.12
CA ILE A 190 11.22 16.58 -7.96
C ILE A 190 10.21 16.21 -6.85
N SER A 191 8.94 16.01 -7.22
CA SER A 191 7.90 15.60 -6.26
C SER A 191 8.24 14.27 -5.59
N SER A 192 8.69 13.27 -6.36
CA SER A 192 9.04 11.95 -5.83
C SER A 192 10.20 12.02 -4.84
N LEU A 193 11.24 12.79 -5.14
CA LEU A 193 12.38 13.03 -4.26
C LEU A 193 11.95 13.78 -2.99
N CYS A 194 11.19 14.88 -3.13
CA CYS A 194 10.69 15.68 -2.02
C CYS A 194 9.80 14.89 -1.07
N HIS A 195 8.95 14.00 -1.58
CA HIS A 195 8.09 13.13 -0.77
C HIS A 195 8.87 12.17 0.14
N GLN A 196 10.08 11.80 -0.26
CA GLN A 196 10.98 10.94 0.53
C GLN A 196 11.98 11.74 1.38
N GLY A 197 11.84 13.08 1.45
CA GLY A 197 12.76 13.93 2.19
C GLY A 197 14.11 14.18 1.50
N LEU A 198 14.29 13.71 0.26
CA LEU A 198 15.51 13.87 -0.53
C LEU A 198 15.53 15.25 -1.24
N VAL A 199 15.35 16.31 -0.45
CA VAL A 199 15.12 17.66 -0.99
C VAL A 199 16.40 18.30 -1.53
N ILE A 200 17.56 18.02 -0.90
CA ILE A 200 18.85 18.57 -1.34
C ILE A 200 19.17 18.12 -2.78
N PRO A 201 19.20 16.80 -3.08
CA PRO A 201 19.42 16.35 -4.47
C PRO A 201 18.35 16.87 -5.45
N ALA A 202 17.10 17.01 -5.00
CA ALA A 202 16.04 17.55 -5.84
C ALA A 202 16.28 19.02 -6.21
N GLN A 203 16.76 19.83 -5.25
CA GLN A 203 17.08 21.23 -5.49
C GLN A 203 18.36 21.40 -6.32
N GLU A 204 19.39 20.60 -6.08
CA GLU A 204 20.60 20.60 -6.90
C GLU A 204 20.27 20.30 -8.36
N PHE A 205 19.50 19.25 -8.61
CA PHE A 205 19.05 18.88 -9.94
C PHE A 205 18.17 19.97 -10.58
N PHE A 206 17.28 20.59 -9.82
CA PHE A 206 16.50 21.73 -10.28
C PHE A 206 17.40 22.86 -10.78
N HIS A 207 18.46 23.23 -10.05
CA HIS A 207 19.38 24.28 -10.47
C HIS A 207 20.15 23.92 -11.76
N GLU A 208 20.51 22.66 -11.93
CA GLU A 208 21.12 22.17 -13.19
C GLU A 208 20.18 22.29 -14.38
N CYS A 209 18.90 21.92 -14.19
CA CYS A 209 17.90 21.91 -15.27
C CYS A 209 17.26 23.29 -15.53
N LYS A 210 17.57 24.30 -14.73
CA LYS A 210 16.94 25.64 -14.81
C LYS A 210 17.09 26.34 -16.15
N ALA A 211 18.18 26.05 -16.88
CA ALA A 211 18.43 26.60 -18.21
C ALA A 211 17.76 25.79 -19.33
N GLU A 212 17.43 24.53 -19.07
CA GLU A 212 16.91 23.61 -20.08
C GLU A 212 15.38 23.63 -20.16
N PHE A 213 14.72 23.94 -19.03
CA PHE A 213 13.25 23.91 -18.93
C PHE A 213 12.68 25.29 -18.61
N CYS A 214 11.52 25.59 -19.16
CA CYS A 214 10.75 26.77 -18.78
C CYS A 214 10.20 26.57 -17.35
N ILE A 215 10.97 27.02 -16.36
CA ILE A 215 10.62 26.86 -14.95
C ILE A 215 9.37 27.67 -14.62
N THR A 216 8.44 27.01 -13.93
CA THR A 216 7.18 27.61 -13.52
C THR A 216 7.09 27.74 -12.00
N GLN A 217 6.16 28.55 -11.53
CA GLN A 217 5.81 28.66 -10.12
C GLN A 217 5.58 27.29 -9.47
N LYS A 218 4.97 26.32 -10.19
CA LYS A 218 4.71 24.96 -9.70
C LYS A 218 6.00 24.25 -9.28
N THR A 219 7.12 24.47 -9.98
CA THR A 219 8.42 23.88 -9.62
C THR A 219 8.90 24.38 -8.25
N TYR A 220 8.79 25.69 -8.02
CA TYR A 220 9.13 26.30 -6.72
C TYR A 220 8.23 25.80 -5.60
N THR A 221 6.92 25.71 -5.82
CA THR A 221 5.99 25.20 -4.80
C THR A 221 6.26 23.75 -4.43
N LEU A 222 6.65 22.89 -5.39
CA LEU A 222 7.05 21.51 -5.11
C LEU A 222 8.29 21.45 -4.22
N LEU A 223 9.33 22.25 -4.50
CA LEU A 223 10.53 22.31 -3.67
C LEU A 223 10.27 22.92 -2.29
N MET A 224 9.47 23.99 -2.20
CA MET A 224 9.06 24.57 -0.92
C MET A 224 8.31 23.54 -0.06
N ASN A 225 7.40 22.77 -0.64
CA ASN A 225 6.71 21.68 0.04
C ASN A 225 7.69 20.56 0.49
N GLY A 226 8.72 20.29 -0.31
CA GLY A 226 9.81 19.42 0.07
C GLY A 226 10.53 19.92 1.32
N TRP A 227 10.96 21.19 1.34
CA TRP A 227 11.60 21.80 2.50
C TRP A 227 10.69 21.87 3.74
N ALA A 228 9.38 22.06 3.51
CA ALA A 228 8.39 21.95 4.57
C ALA A 228 8.36 20.55 5.18
N SER A 229 8.50 19.50 4.37
CA SER A 229 8.48 18.10 4.86
C SER A 229 9.67 17.79 5.78
N VAL A 230 10.83 18.38 5.51
CA VAL A 230 12.05 18.24 6.33
C VAL A 230 12.22 19.34 7.39
N ARG A 231 11.18 20.15 7.61
CA ARG A 231 11.13 21.21 8.65
C ARG A 231 12.26 22.24 8.53
N LYS A 232 12.53 22.71 7.31
CA LYS A 232 13.54 23.73 7.01
C LYS A 232 12.89 24.99 6.39
N PRO A 233 12.17 25.82 7.19
CA PRO A 233 11.42 26.96 6.66
C PRO A 233 12.29 28.02 5.99
N LYS A 234 13.52 28.25 6.47
CA LYS A 234 14.44 29.24 5.88
C LYS A 234 14.78 28.89 4.42
N ASN A 235 14.94 27.61 4.09
CA ASN A 235 15.20 27.18 2.72
C ASN A 235 13.97 27.39 1.82
N ALA A 236 12.76 27.13 2.36
CA ALA A 236 11.53 27.42 1.64
C ALA A 236 11.36 28.94 1.40
N GLN A 237 11.68 29.76 2.40
CA GLN A 237 11.68 31.22 2.24
C GLN A 237 12.66 31.68 1.15
N HIS A 238 13.88 31.17 1.14
CA HIS A 238 14.86 31.48 0.11
C HIS A 238 14.35 31.18 -1.31
N LEU A 239 13.70 30.03 -1.50
CA LEU A 239 13.09 29.68 -2.78
C LEU A 239 11.91 30.60 -3.16
N PHE A 240 11.13 31.03 -2.18
CA PHE A 240 10.07 31.99 -2.40
C PHE A 240 10.63 33.38 -2.82
N ASP A 241 11.69 33.85 -2.16
CA ASP A 241 12.37 35.08 -2.51
C ASP A 241 13.01 35.02 -3.90
N GLU A 242 13.61 33.89 -4.26
CA GLU A 242 14.14 33.63 -5.60
C GLU A 242 13.04 33.67 -6.67
N MET A 243 11.85 33.05 -6.39
CA MET A 243 10.70 33.11 -7.27
C MET A 243 10.23 34.55 -7.52
N LEU A 244 10.21 35.39 -6.47
CA LEU A 244 9.89 36.82 -6.59
C LEU A 244 10.91 37.57 -7.43
N GLN A 245 12.21 37.34 -7.22
CA GLN A 245 13.30 37.96 -7.99
C GLN A 245 13.20 37.65 -9.48
N GLN A 246 12.75 36.46 -9.82
CA GLN A 246 12.50 36.03 -11.21
C GLN A 246 11.17 36.54 -11.78
N ARG A 247 10.45 37.36 -11.04
CA ARG A 247 9.15 37.93 -11.43
C ARG A 247 8.12 36.87 -11.85
N LEU A 248 8.21 35.68 -11.28
CA LEU A 248 7.19 34.66 -11.50
C LEU A 248 5.90 35.07 -10.77
N PRO A 249 4.73 34.72 -11.33
CA PRO A 249 3.46 35.03 -10.67
C PRO A 249 3.36 34.31 -9.32
N VAL A 250 2.96 35.04 -8.29
CA VAL A 250 2.71 34.49 -6.96
C VAL A 250 1.23 34.27 -6.79
N ASP A 251 0.86 33.05 -6.38
CA ASP A 251 -0.52 32.68 -6.10
C ASP A 251 -0.71 32.20 -4.65
N VAL A 252 -1.94 31.90 -4.30
CA VAL A 252 -2.31 31.34 -2.98
C VAL A 252 -1.58 30.03 -2.69
N SER A 253 -1.26 29.22 -3.72
CA SER A 253 -0.55 27.93 -3.53
C SER A 253 0.89 28.15 -3.08
N ALA A 254 1.59 29.15 -3.62
CA ALA A 254 2.95 29.48 -3.21
C ALA A 254 2.99 29.92 -1.74
N TYR A 255 2.05 30.82 -1.35
CA TYR A 255 1.92 31.23 0.05
C TYR A 255 1.56 30.05 0.97
N ASN A 256 0.63 29.18 0.56
CA ASN A 256 0.27 28.01 1.35
C ASN A 256 1.46 27.07 1.57
N SER A 257 2.32 26.90 0.55
CA SER A 257 3.54 26.09 0.67
C SER A 257 4.55 26.71 1.63
N LEU A 258 4.72 28.03 1.56
CA LEU A 258 5.60 28.77 2.45
C LEU A 258 5.09 28.76 3.90
N MET A 259 3.80 29.06 4.12
CA MET A 259 3.17 28.98 5.44
C MET A 259 3.27 27.57 6.03
N ALA A 260 3.06 26.53 5.21
CA ALA A 260 3.22 25.15 5.66
C ALA A 260 4.66 24.84 6.10
N ALA A 261 5.67 25.44 5.47
CA ALA A 261 7.05 25.29 5.88
C ALA A 261 7.30 25.93 7.26
N PHE A 262 6.82 27.14 7.50
CA PHE A 262 6.92 27.81 8.80
C PHE A 262 6.14 27.05 9.89
N CYS A 263 4.91 26.64 9.61
CA CYS A 263 4.10 25.86 10.56
C CYS A 263 4.80 24.57 10.99
N ARG A 264 5.35 23.81 10.04
CA ARG A 264 6.08 22.56 10.35
C ARG A 264 7.43 22.82 11.00
N GLY A 265 8.05 23.97 10.74
CA GLY A 265 9.25 24.44 11.43
C GLY A 265 9.01 24.88 12.87
N GLY A 266 7.74 25.06 13.28
CA GLY A 266 7.37 25.57 14.59
C GLY A 266 7.33 27.10 14.68
N GLU A 267 7.49 27.80 13.56
CA GLU A 267 7.53 29.27 13.47
C GLU A 267 6.13 29.81 13.08
N LEU A 268 5.13 29.59 13.96
CA LEU A 268 3.72 29.96 13.69
C LEU A 268 3.54 31.47 13.47
N ASP A 269 4.28 32.30 14.18
CA ASP A 269 4.19 33.77 14.05
C ASP A 269 4.60 34.22 12.64
N GLU A 270 5.65 33.63 12.09
CA GLU A 270 6.05 33.88 10.71
C GLU A 270 5.02 33.40 9.71
N ALA A 271 4.40 32.23 9.95
CA ALA A 271 3.31 31.77 9.11
C ALA A 271 2.12 32.73 9.11
N HIS A 272 1.76 33.30 10.27
CA HIS A 272 0.71 34.33 10.37
C HIS A 272 1.08 35.63 9.65
N LYS A 273 2.34 36.06 9.72
CA LYS A 273 2.81 37.23 8.95
C LYS A 273 2.64 36.97 7.45
N ARG A 274 3.04 35.82 6.94
CA ARG A 274 2.87 35.47 5.52
C ARG A 274 1.39 35.41 5.11
N PHE A 275 0.52 34.95 6.01
CA PHE A 275 -0.93 34.98 5.77
C PHE A 275 -1.46 36.41 5.62
N GLN A 276 -0.98 37.35 6.44
CA GLN A 276 -1.35 38.76 6.33
C GLN A 276 -0.76 39.40 5.07
N GLU A 277 0.52 39.16 4.77
CA GLU A 277 1.17 39.64 3.56
C GLU A 277 0.45 39.22 2.28
N MET A 278 0.02 37.98 2.21
CA MET A 278 -0.75 37.45 1.07
C MET A 278 -1.97 38.34 0.78
N ARG A 279 -2.70 38.78 1.83
CA ARG A 279 -3.89 39.63 1.71
C ARG A 279 -3.54 41.10 1.42
N THR A 280 -2.55 41.66 2.12
CA THR A 280 -2.27 43.09 2.09
C THR A 280 -1.37 43.52 0.93
N LEU A 281 -0.35 42.73 0.61
CA LEU A 281 0.62 43.08 -0.44
C LEU A 281 0.23 42.57 -1.81
N HIS A 282 -0.39 41.39 -1.88
CA HIS A 282 -0.71 40.73 -3.15
C HIS A 282 -2.23 40.66 -3.45
N SER A 283 -3.05 41.18 -2.54
CA SER A 283 -4.53 41.16 -2.67
C SER A 283 -5.08 39.77 -3.00
N LEU A 284 -4.41 38.72 -2.45
CA LEU A 284 -4.80 37.33 -2.65
C LEU A 284 -5.73 36.92 -1.52
N GLU A 285 -6.94 36.46 -1.87
CA GLU A 285 -7.88 35.94 -0.87
C GLU A 285 -7.50 34.52 -0.42
N PRO A 286 -7.42 34.30 0.92
CA PRO A 286 -7.17 32.97 1.46
C PRO A 286 -8.26 31.97 1.04
N ASN A 287 -7.85 30.78 0.65
CA ASN A 287 -8.76 29.69 0.31
C ASN A 287 -8.78 28.63 1.43
N ALA A 288 -9.64 27.61 1.28
CA ALA A 288 -9.74 26.50 2.22
C ALA A 288 -8.39 25.83 2.52
N GLY A 289 -7.47 25.79 1.54
CA GLY A 289 -6.10 25.28 1.72
C GLY A 289 -5.26 26.14 2.67
N SER A 290 -5.42 27.48 2.63
CA SER A 290 -4.70 28.38 3.51
C SER A 290 -5.05 28.15 4.99
N TYR A 291 -6.34 27.95 5.28
CA TYR A 291 -6.81 27.62 6.63
C TYR A 291 -6.40 26.22 7.06
N ALA A 292 -6.44 25.26 6.13
CA ALA A 292 -6.06 23.87 6.42
C ALA A 292 -4.59 23.74 6.87
N VAL A 293 -3.70 24.63 6.40
CA VAL A 293 -2.29 24.69 6.86
C VAL A 293 -2.22 24.94 8.37
N PHE A 294 -2.95 25.95 8.87
CA PHE A 294 -2.96 26.29 10.30
C PHE A 294 -3.68 25.22 11.14
N ILE A 295 -4.83 24.73 10.66
CA ILE A 295 -5.57 23.66 11.36
C ILE A 295 -4.67 22.45 11.55
N ARG A 296 -3.95 22.02 10.50
CA ARG A 296 -2.98 20.91 10.62
C ARG A 296 -1.89 21.22 11.65
N ALA A 297 -1.32 22.41 11.62
CA ALA A 297 -0.27 22.81 12.56
C ALA A 297 -0.76 22.77 14.01
N TYR A 298 -1.95 23.28 14.29
CA TYR A 298 -2.55 23.23 15.63
C TYR A 298 -2.95 21.82 16.03
N CYS A 299 -3.40 20.99 15.09
CA CYS A 299 -3.65 19.58 15.36
C CYS A 299 -2.36 18.82 15.71
N GLU A 300 -1.24 19.07 15.02
CA GLU A 300 0.08 18.50 15.35
C GLU A 300 0.58 18.99 16.71
N ALA A 301 0.34 20.27 17.05
CA ALA A 301 0.64 20.85 18.37
C ALA A 301 -0.33 20.40 19.48
N LYS A 302 -1.39 19.65 19.15
CA LYS A 302 -2.45 19.22 20.07
C LYS A 302 -3.20 20.38 20.74
N ASP A 303 -3.28 21.53 20.09
CA ASP A 303 -4.01 22.71 20.51
C ASP A 303 -5.42 22.75 19.89
N VAL A 304 -6.39 22.20 20.62
CA VAL A 304 -7.80 22.16 20.22
C VAL A 304 -8.38 23.56 20.05
N ASN A 305 -8.08 24.46 20.99
CA ASN A 305 -8.71 25.77 21.03
C ASN A 305 -8.31 26.63 19.81
N SER A 306 -7.05 26.60 19.45
CA SER A 306 -6.58 27.32 18.27
C SER A 306 -7.08 26.69 16.97
N ALA A 307 -7.13 25.35 16.88
CA ALA A 307 -7.71 24.67 15.73
C ALA A 307 -9.20 25.02 15.53
N MET A 308 -9.98 25.05 16.62
CA MET A 308 -11.41 25.45 16.58
C MET A 308 -11.58 26.93 16.18
N ARG A 309 -10.76 27.82 16.70
CA ARG A 309 -10.79 29.24 16.28
C ARG A 309 -10.52 29.41 14.79
N VAL A 310 -9.57 28.65 14.24
CA VAL A 310 -9.28 28.74 12.79
C VAL A 310 -10.43 28.23 11.94
N ILE A 311 -11.10 27.14 12.32
CA ILE A 311 -12.28 26.66 11.57
C ILE A 311 -13.45 27.65 11.64
N GLU A 312 -13.67 28.30 12.79
CA GLU A 312 -14.70 29.34 12.90
C GLU A 312 -14.35 30.57 12.03
N HIS A 313 -13.08 31.00 12.06
CA HIS A 313 -12.63 32.10 11.21
C HIS A 313 -12.75 31.77 9.71
N MET A 314 -12.47 30.52 9.32
CA MET A 314 -12.66 30.02 7.96
C MET A 314 -14.14 30.13 7.54
N LYS A 315 -15.06 29.73 8.42
CA LYS A 315 -16.51 29.81 8.18
C LYS A 315 -17.01 31.25 8.05
N MET A 316 -16.50 32.18 8.89
CA MET A 316 -16.88 33.60 8.82
C MET A 316 -16.46 34.27 7.50
N HIS A 317 -15.49 33.70 6.77
CA HIS A 317 -15.04 34.18 5.47
C HIS A 317 -15.60 33.34 4.31
N ASP A 318 -16.74 32.69 4.49
CA ASP A 318 -17.43 31.85 3.48
C ASP A 318 -16.56 30.75 2.87
N GLN A 319 -15.51 30.35 3.59
CA GLN A 319 -14.69 29.20 3.19
C GLN A 319 -15.23 27.91 3.81
N THR A 320 -15.68 26.98 2.97
CA THR A 320 -16.22 25.70 3.45
C THR A 320 -15.09 24.72 3.82
N PRO A 321 -15.04 24.22 5.07
CA PRO A 321 -14.10 23.20 5.45
C PRO A 321 -14.35 21.91 4.64
N ASN A 322 -13.30 21.28 4.13
CA ASN A 322 -13.40 20.00 3.45
C ASN A 322 -13.34 18.82 4.45
N VAL A 323 -13.63 17.61 3.96
CA VAL A 323 -13.60 16.36 4.75
C VAL A 323 -12.29 16.20 5.53
N PHE A 324 -11.14 16.50 4.91
CA PHE A 324 -9.83 16.39 5.56
C PHE A 324 -9.66 17.35 6.74
N THR A 325 -10.19 18.56 6.62
CA THR A 325 -10.17 19.58 7.67
C THR A 325 -10.98 19.12 8.88
N TYR A 326 -12.22 18.67 8.65
CA TYR A 326 -13.07 18.12 9.71
C TYR A 326 -12.43 16.90 10.37
N ASN A 327 -11.93 15.96 9.58
CA ASN A 327 -11.29 14.76 10.07
C ASN A 327 -10.08 15.05 10.96
N ALA A 328 -9.26 16.03 10.60
CA ALA A 328 -8.11 16.42 11.41
C ALA A 328 -8.52 16.89 12.82
N ILE A 329 -9.59 17.70 12.91
CA ILE A 329 -10.07 18.22 14.19
C ILE A 329 -10.84 17.14 14.97
N ILE A 330 -11.69 16.33 14.31
CA ILE A 330 -12.37 15.19 14.94
C ILE A 330 -11.36 14.26 15.59
N LYS A 331 -10.28 13.93 14.87
CA LYS A 331 -9.19 13.11 15.41
C LYS A 331 -8.57 13.76 16.65
N LEU A 332 -8.25 15.05 16.58
CA LEU A 332 -7.67 15.79 17.71
C LEU A 332 -8.59 15.78 18.91
N LEU A 333 -9.89 16.01 18.73
CA LEU A 333 -10.90 15.95 19.79
C LEU A 333 -10.97 14.56 20.41
N CYS A 334 -10.94 13.51 19.61
CA CYS A 334 -10.91 12.13 20.08
C CYS A 334 -9.61 11.80 20.84
N GLU A 335 -8.45 12.31 20.41
CA GLU A 335 -7.19 12.16 21.17
C GLU A 335 -7.24 12.83 22.54
N LYS A 336 -8.02 13.92 22.65
CA LYS A 336 -8.26 14.66 23.92
C LYS A 336 -9.48 14.15 24.69
N GLU A 337 -10.07 13.04 24.28
CA GLU A 337 -11.23 12.38 24.90
C GLU A 337 -12.50 13.27 24.94
N LYS A 338 -12.60 14.25 24.05
CA LYS A 338 -13.72 15.17 23.87
C LYS A 338 -14.76 14.61 22.89
N ALA A 339 -15.47 13.56 23.30
CA ALA A 339 -16.38 12.83 22.43
C ALA A 339 -17.56 13.70 21.96
N GLU A 340 -18.18 14.47 22.85
CA GLU A 340 -19.37 15.29 22.53
C GLU A 340 -19.02 16.38 21.51
N GLU A 341 -17.87 17.05 21.66
CA GLU A 341 -17.41 18.04 20.69
C GLU A 341 -17.12 17.39 19.32
N ALA A 342 -16.57 16.15 19.32
CA ALA A 342 -16.33 15.40 18.09
C ALA A 342 -17.65 15.02 17.37
N TYR A 343 -18.70 14.65 18.10
CA TYR A 343 -20.03 14.40 17.54
C TYR A 343 -20.66 15.68 16.98
N GLN A 344 -20.57 16.79 17.70
CA GLN A 344 -21.08 18.09 17.23
C GLN A 344 -20.42 18.49 15.90
N LEU A 345 -19.10 18.28 15.79
CA LEU A 345 -18.36 18.59 14.57
C LEU A 345 -18.71 17.64 13.41
N LEU A 346 -19.01 16.36 13.71
CA LEU A 346 -19.50 15.40 12.72
C LEU A 346 -20.89 15.77 12.22
N ASP A 347 -21.79 16.21 13.13
CA ASP A 347 -23.14 16.68 12.78
C ASP A 347 -23.08 17.94 11.93
N GLU A 348 -22.25 18.93 12.32
CA GLU A 348 -22.02 20.13 11.54
C GLU A 348 -21.49 19.82 10.13
N MET A 349 -20.55 18.86 10.03
CA MET A 349 -20.00 18.42 8.74
C MET A 349 -21.12 17.95 7.80
N ILE A 350 -22.08 17.17 8.31
CA ILE A 350 -23.24 16.67 7.55
C ILE A 350 -24.17 17.83 7.16
N GLU A 351 -24.50 18.71 8.11
CA GLU A 351 -25.39 19.85 7.90
C GLU A 351 -24.88 20.82 6.82
N ARG A 352 -23.54 20.97 6.74
CA ARG A 352 -22.88 21.79 5.71
C ARG A 352 -22.68 21.07 4.37
N GLY A 353 -23.18 19.85 4.23
CA GLY A 353 -23.11 19.07 2.99
C GLY A 353 -21.76 18.39 2.73
N ALA A 354 -20.84 18.42 3.68
CA ALA A 354 -19.61 17.65 3.59
C ALA A 354 -19.89 16.21 4.05
N LYS A 355 -19.87 15.26 3.11
CA LYS A 355 -20.18 13.85 3.40
C LYS A 355 -19.05 13.20 4.23
N PRO A 356 -19.32 12.74 5.48
CA PRO A 356 -18.34 12.00 6.26
C PRO A 356 -17.90 10.72 5.55
N ASP A 357 -16.63 10.39 5.69
CA ASP A 357 -16.06 9.14 5.22
C ASP A 357 -15.87 8.14 6.38
N THR A 358 -15.48 6.92 6.05
CA THR A 358 -15.21 5.87 7.04
C THR A 358 -14.19 6.30 8.07
N TRP A 359 -13.24 7.16 7.67
CA TRP A 359 -12.21 7.66 8.57
C TRP A 359 -12.77 8.60 9.65
N SER A 360 -13.76 9.45 9.31
CA SER A 360 -14.46 10.34 10.26
C SER A 360 -15.09 9.54 11.40
N TYR A 361 -15.79 8.46 11.05
CA TYR A 361 -16.44 7.58 12.04
C TYR A 361 -15.43 6.73 12.80
N ASN A 362 -14.41 6.20 12.13
CA ASN A 362 -13.39 5.37 12.75
C ASN A 362 -12.57 6.12 13.81
N ALA A 363 -12.38 7.43 13.66
CA ALA A 363 -11.72 8.25 14.67
C ALA A 363 -12.52 8.29 15.98
N ILE A 364 -13.85 8.50 15.92
CA ILE A 364 -14.74 8.50 17.10
C ILE A 364 -14.90 7.08 17.65
N LEU A 365 -15.01 6.08 16.77
CA LEU A 365 -15.09 4.68 17.17
C LEU A 365 -13.85 4.24 17.95
N ALA A 366 -12.65 4.64 17.50
CA ALA A 366 -11.40 4.36 18.18
C ALA A 366 -11.39 4.93 19.62
N LEU A 367 -11.95 6.13 19.82
CA LEU A 367 -12.12 6.69 21.16
C LEU A 367 -13.02 5.80 22.02
N HIS A 368 -14.24 5.46 21.54
CA HIS A 368 -15.14 4.60 22.31
C HIS A 368 -14.55 3.22 22.58
N CYS A 369 -13.79 2.67 21.63
CA CYS A 369 -13.06 1.42 21.84
C CYS A 369 -11.97 1.56 22.94
N LYS A 370 -11.25 2.69 22.95
CA LYS A 370 -10.22 2.98 23.97
C LYS A 370 -10.81 3.07 25.37
N ILE A 371 -11.92 3.80 25.53
CA ILE A 371 -12.60 4.00 26.82
C ILE A 371 -13.63 2.90 27.14
N GLN A 372 -13.72 1.87 26.31
CA GLN A 372 -14.56 0.68 26.47
C GLN A 372 -16.07 0.94 26.54
N GLU A 373 -16.56 1.98 25.90
CA GLU A 373 -17.99 2.31 25.80
C GLU A 373 -18.71 1.50 24.72
N VAL A 374 -18.96 0.21 24.99
CA VAL A 374 -19.55 -0.75 24.05
C VAL A 374 -20.82 -0.23 23.38
N ASN A 375 -21.76 0.30 24.19
CA ASN A 375 -23.06 0.73 23.66
C ASN A 375 -22.93 1.93 22.71
N LYS A 376 -22.03 2.88 22.99
CA LYS A 376 -21.79 4.03 22.11
C LYS A 376 -21.07 3.58 20.81
N ALA A 377 -20.12 2.67 20.93
CA ALA A 377 -19.43 2.10 19.76
C ALA A 377 -20.40 1.37 18.81
N LEU A 378 -21.30 0.53 19.34
CA LEU A 378 -22.31 -0.17 18.52
C LEU A 378 -23.38 0.78 17.93
N ARG A 379 -23.79 1.83 18.69
CA ARG A 379 -24.68 2.87 18.14
C ARG A 379 -24.01 3.63 16.99
N LEU A 380 -22.71 3.90 17.10
CA LEU A 380 -21.95 4.57 16.05
C LEU A 380 -21.87 3.72 14.78
N LEU A 381 -21.67 2.39 14.91
CA LEU A 381 -21.75 1.46 13.79
C LEU A 381 -23.13 1.53 13.10
N SER A 382 -24.23 1.57 13.87
CA SER A 382 -25.58 1.72 13.32
C SER A 382 -25.82 3.11 12.71
N ARG A 383 -25.12 4.14 13.20
CA ARG A 383 -25.18 5.48 12.62
C ARG A 383 -24.49 5.54 11.26
N MET A 384 -23.34 4.88 11.10
CA MET A 384 -22.66 4.77 9.80
C MET A 384 -23.61 4.27 8.71
N ASP A 385 -24.44 3.27 9.02
CA ASP A 385 -25.43 2.75 8.07
C ASP A 385 -26.48 3.78 7.69
N ARG A 386 -27.02 4.50 8.66
CA ARG A 386 -28.04 5.55 8.42
C ARG A 386 -27.49 6.68 7.56
N ASP A 387 -26.23 7.05 7.79
CA ASP A 387 -25.56 8.13 7.08
C ASP A 387 -24.95 7.64 5.74
N SER A 388 -25.29 6.40 5.32
CA SER A 388 -24.80 5.77 4.08
C SER A 388 -23.27 5.72 3.95
N CYS A 389 -22.59 5.62 5.10
CA CYS A 389 -21.14 5.42 5.19
C CYS A 389 -20.86 3.97 5.55
N LEU A 390 -20.45 3.14 4.60
CA LEU A 390 -20.22 1.72 4.84
C LEU A 390 -19.01 1.51 5.77
N PRO A 391 -19.19 0.74 6.89
CA PRO A 391 -18.06 0.31 7.70
C PRO A 391 -17.03 -0.47 6.89
N ASP A 392 -15.76 -0.38 7.22
CA ASP A 392 -14.70 -1.15 6.57
C ASP A 392 -14.17 -2.27 7.50
N ARG A 393 -13.22 -3.06 6.99
CA ARG A 393 -12.57 -4.10 7.81
C ARG A 393 -11.89 -3.56 9.07
N HIS A 394 -11.38 -2.34 8.99
CA HIS A 394 -10.74 -1.69 10.14
C HIS A 394 -11.77 -1.37 11.23
N THR A 395 -12.94 -0.86 10.85
CA THR A 395 -14.09 -0.63 11.73
C THR A 395 -14.45 -1.89 12.52
N TYR A 396 -14.66 -3.01 11.80
CA TYR A 396 -15.00 -4.29 12.43
C TYR A 396 -13.89 -4.83 13.33
N ASN A 397 -12.63 -4.77 12.88
CA ASN A 397 -11.49 -5.24 13.67
C ASN A 397 -11.31 -4.45 14.98
N MET A 398 -11.58 -3.13 14.99
CA MET A 398 -11.56 -2.32 16.21
C MET A 398 -12.65 -2.78 17.20
N LEU A 399 -13.87 -3.00 16.72
CA LEU A 399 -14.98 -3.48 17.54
C LEU A 399 -14.71 -4.87 18.12
N LEU A 400 -14.28 -5.81 17.27
CA LEU A 400 -13.95 -7.17 17.72
C LEU A 400 -12.85 -7.16 18.78
N LYS A 401 -11.77 -6.39 18.55
CA LYS A 401 -10.67 -6.26 19.52
C LYS A 401 -11.15 -5.71 20.86
N MET A 402 -12.00 -4.68 20.86
CA MET A 402 -12.58 -4.12 22.07
C MET A 402 -13.45 -5.14 22.79
N LEU A 403 -14.41 -5.76 22.08
CA LEU A 403 -15.39 -6.69 22.67
C LEU A 403 -14.73 -7.93 23.27
N ILE A 404 -13.72 -8.50 22.58
CA ILE A 404 -12.90 -9.60 23.11
C ILE A 404 -12.11 -9.12 24.35
N GLY A 405 -11.53 -7.92 24.27
CA GLY A 405 -10.79 -7.33 25.39
C GLY A 405 -11.61 -7.25 26.68
N ILE A 406 -12.89 -6.87 26.57
CA ILE A 406 -13.84 -6.77 27.69
C ILE A 406 -14.45 -8.13 28.06
N GLY A 407 -14.43 -9.11 27.16
CA GLY A 407 -15.04 -10.43 27.37
C GLY A 407 -16.52 -10.52 26.96
N ARG A 408 -17.02 -9.59 26.14
CA ARG A 408 -18.40 -9.59 25.64
C ARG A 408 -18.53 -10.46 24.39
N PHE A 409 -18.34 -11.77 24.57
CA PHE A 409 -18.34 -12.75 23.49
C PHE A 409 -19.70 -12.89 22.78
N ASP A 410 -20.80 -12.59 23.47
CA ASP A 410 -22.13 -12.45 22.90
C ASP A 410 -22.12 -11.45 21.73
N ARG A 411 -21.56 -10.29 21.94
CA ARG A 411 -21.47 -9.23 20.95
C ARG A 411 -20.40 -9.46 19.88
N VAL A 412 -19.34 -10.21 20.23
CA VAL A 412 -18.30 -10.59 19.24
C VAL A 412 -18.93 -11.38 18.09
N ILE A 413 -19.78 -12.37 18.42
CA ILE A 413 -20.46 -13.20 17.42
C ILE A 413 -21.39 -12.34 16.56
N GLU A 414 -22.20 -11.48 17.16
CA GLU A 414 -23.11 -10.57 16.44
C GLU A 414 -22.35 -9.67 15.45
N VAL A 415 -21.22 -9.09 15.87
CA VAL A 415 -20.42 -8.20 15.03
C VAL A 415 -19.74 -8.99 13.89
N TRP A 416 -19.25 -10.20 14.17
CA TRP A 416 -18.66 -11.09 13.16
C TRP A 416 -19.68 -11.47 12.08
N GLU A 417 -20.85 -11.96 12.48
CA GLU A 417 -21.93 -12.30 11.55
C GLU A 417 -22.43 -11.07 10.76
N SER A 418 -22.50 -9.90 11.40
CA SER A 418 -22.87 -8.65 10.73
C SER A 418 -21.85 -8.27 9.64
N MET A 419 -20.56 -8.52 9.88
CA MET A 419 -19.52 -8.28 8.89
C MET A 419 -19.70 -9.18 7.66
N GLU A 420 -19.92 -10.48 7.88
CA GLU A 420 -20.13 -11.45 6.80
C GLU A 420 -21.42 -11.17 6.00
N LYS A 421 -22.53 -10.91 6.69
CA LYS A 421 -23.82 -10.56 6.06
C LYS A 421 -23.75 -9.34 5.14
N ARG A 422 -22.80 -8.42 5.39
CA ARG A 422 -22.56 -7.24 4.56
C ARG A 422 -21.53 -7.45 3.46
N GLY A 423 -21.07 -8.69 3.25
CA GLY A 423 -20.10 -9.05 2.22
C GLY A 423 -18.65 -8.68 2.55
N PHE A 424 -18.36 -8.34 3.80
CA PHE A 424 -16.99 -8.15 4.28
C PHE A 424 -16.44 -9.48 4.82
N PHE A 425 -15.92 -10.28 3.93
CA PHE A 425 -15.32 -11.55 4.33
C PHE A 425 -14.11 -11.33 5.24
N PRO A 426 -13.98 -12.13 6.32
CA PRO A 426 -12.86 -12.07 7.23
C PRO A 426 -11.52 -12.18 6.47
N SER A 427 -10.54 -11.40 6.91
CA SER A 427 -9.17 -11.45 6.37
C SER A 427 -8.22 -12.06 7.40
N ALA A 428 -6.97 -12.32 6.98
CA ALA A 428 -5.93 -12.77 7.89
C ALA A 428 -5.82 -11.89 9.16
N SER A 429 -6.03 -10.57 9.02
CA SER A 429 -6.02 -9.67 10.16
C SER A 429 -7.24 -9.82 11.08
N SER A 430 -8.43 -10.09 10.53
CA SER A 430 -9.65 -10.31 11.31
C SER A 430 -9.54 -11.60 12.13
N TYR A 431 -9.10 -12.69 11.48
CA TYR A 431 -8.82 -13.95 12.19
C TYR A 431 -7.72 -13.81 13.24
N ALA A 432 -6.64 -13.05 12.95
CA ALA A 432 -5.58 -12.80 13.92
C ALA A 432 -6.11 -12.07 15.18
N VAL A 433 -6.99 -11.09 15.02
CA VAL A 433 -7.64 -10.39 16.15
C VAL A 433 -8.44 -11.38 17.00
N MET A 434 -9.23 -12.27 16.38
CA MET A 434 -10.01 -13.30 17.08
C MET A 434 -9.10 -14.28 17.81
N VAL A 435 -8.14 -14.88 17.13
CA VAL A 435 -7.24 -15.90 17.70
C VAL A 435 -6.40 -15.30 18.85
N HIS A 436 -5.73 -14.16 18.60
CA HIS A 436 -4.90 -13.52 19.65
C HIS A 436 -5.73 -13.11 20.85
N GLY A 437 -6.88 -12.49 20.62
CA GLY A 437 -7.75 -12.02 21.70
C GLY A 437 -8.31 -13.17 22.53
N LEU A 438 -8.76 -14.25 21.89
CA LEU A 438 -9.29 -15.42 22.56
C LEU A 438 -8.21 -16.22 23.31
N CYS A 439 -7.00 -16.33 22.75
CA CYS A 439 -5.86 -16.94 23.43
C CYS A 439 -5.54 -16.26 24.77
N MET A 440 -5.72 -14.94 24.86
CA MET A 440 -5.46 -14.18 26.10
C MET A 440 -6.58 -14.29 27.14
N LYS A 441 -7.69 -14.98 26.84
CA LYS A 441 -8.83 -15.15 27.74
C LYS A 441 -8.92 -16.55 28.30
N LYS A 442 -9.01 -16.64 29.63
CA LYS A 442 -9.13 -17.93 30.36
C LYS A 442 -10.33 -18.72 29.83
N GLY A 443 -10.12 -19.99 29.49
CA GLY A 443 -11.17 -20.90 29.05
C GLY A 443 -11.66 -20.70 27.61
N LYS A 444 -11.01 -19.83 26.80
CA LYS A 444 -11.42 -19.53 25.41
C LYS A 444 -10.48 -20.07 24.33
N ILE A 445 -9.58 -20.97 24.71
CA ILE A 445 -8.58 -21.54 23.78
C ILE A 445 -9.22 -22.39 22.68
N GLU A 446 -10.30 -23.11 22.97
CA GLU A 446 -10.99 -23.93 21.98
C GLU A 446 -11.67 -23.07 20.90
N GLU A 447 -12.27 -21.94 21.29
CA GLU A 447 -12.79 -20.97 20.34
C GLU A 447 -11.67 -20.37 19.48
N ALA A 448 -10.50 -20.08 20.09
CA ALA A 448 -9.33 -19.62 19.33
C ALA A 448 -8.88 -20.64 18.29
N CYS A 449 -8.81 -21.93 18.64
CA CYS A 449 -8.51 -23.01 17.72
C CYS A 449 -9.54 -23.08 16.59
N ARG A 450 -10.84 -22.96 16.91
CA ARG A 450 -11.91 -23.03 15.91
C ARG A 450 -11.79 -21.91 14.88
N TYR A 451 -11.54 -20.66 15.28
CA TYR A 451 -11.32 -19.56 14.33
C TYR A 451 -10.04 -19.73 13.52
N PHE A 452 -8.99 -20.27 14.11
CA PHE A 452 -7.77 -20.61 13.38
C PHE A 452 -8.01 -21.70 12.34
N GLU A 453 -8.77 -22.74 12.70
CA GLU A 453 -9.14 -23.83 11.77
C GLU A 453 -10.04 -23.32 10.64
N MET A 454 -11.02 -22.45 10.92
CA MET A 454 -11.85 -21.82 9.89
C MET A 454 -10.98 -21.03 8.90
N MET A 455 -10.02 -20.25 9.39
CA MET A 455 -9.06 -19.54 8.56
C MET A 455 -8.28 -20.44 7.61
N VAL A 456 -7.82 -21.61 8.13
CA VAL A 456 -7.11 -22.62 7.33
C VAL A 456 -8.03 -23.27 6.30
N ASP A 457 -9.29 -23.57 6.66
CA ASP A 457 -10.29 -24.17 5.75
C ASP A 457 -10.65 -23.22 4.60
N GLU A 458 -10.71 -21.93 4.86
CA GLU A 458 -10.93 -20.90 3.83
C GLU A 458 -9.69 -20.63 2.96
N GLY A 459 -8.58 -21.32 3.23
CA GLY A 459 -7.33 -21.14 2.49
C GLY A 459 -6.62 -19.82 2.77
N ILE A 460 -6.97 -19.13 3.85
CA ILE A 460 -6.35 -17.85 4.25
C ILE A 460 -5.08 -18.16 5.06
N PRO A 461 -3.87 -17.77 4.59
CA PRO A 461 -2.64 -18.04 5.31
C PRO A 461 -2.55 -17.22 6.60
N PRO A 462 -2.33 -17.87 7.76
CA PRO A 462 -2.14 -17.19 9.04
C PRO A 462 -0.83 -16.39 9.06
N TYR A 463 -0.80 -15.32 9.85
CA TYR A 463 0.48 -14.66 10.13
C TYR A 463 1.36 -15.57 11.00
N PRO A 464 2.70 -15.56 10.81
CA PRO A 464 3.62 -16.31 11.66
C PRO A 464 3.41 -16.03 13.16
N SER A 465 3.15 -14.76 13.51
CA SER A 465 2.83 -14.34 14.87
C SER A 465 1.55 -14.99 15.42
N THR A 466 0.55 -15.24 14.58
CA THR A 466 -0.70 -15.90 14.98
C THR A 466 -0.46 -17.37 15.30
N CYS A 467 0.32 -18.06 14.49
CA CYS A 467 0.75 -19.44 14.74
C CYS A 467 1.53 -19.54 16.06
N GLU A 468 2.47 -18.61 16.29
CA GLU A 468 3.30 -18.60 17.49
C GLU A 468 2.50 -18.34 18.76
N VAL A 469 1.57 -17.36 18.75
CA VAL A 469 0.70 -17.06 19.90
C VAL A 469 -0.17 -18.27 20.24
N LEU A 470 -0.84 -18.86 19.25
CA LEU A 470 -1.69 -20.03 19.47
C LEU A 470 -0.89 -21.22 20.00
N ARG A 471 0.27 -21.53 19.39
CA ARG A 471 1.17 -22.60 19.85
C ARG A 471 1.64 -22.39 21.28
N ARG A 472 2.08 -21.18 21.60
CA ARG A 472 2.57 -20.84 22.96
C ARG A 472 1.48 -21.06 24.01
N GLU A 473 0.26 -20.63 23.76
CA GLU A 473 -0.85 -20.79 24.70
C GLU A 473 -1.30 -22.26 24.82
N LEU A 474 -1.36 -23.03 23.73
CA LEU A 474 -1.65 -24.45 23.76
C LEU A 474 -0.58 -25.24 24.55
N LYS A 475 0.72 -24.91 24.38
CA LYS A 475 1.81 -25.49 25.18
C LYS A 475 1.67 -25.14 26.66
N ARG A 476 1.39 -23.87 26.99
CA ARG A 476 1.20 -23.39 28.37
C ARG A 476 0.08 -24.14 29.10
N LEU A 477 -0.97 -24.53 28.36
CA LEU A 477 -2.11 -25.27 28.89
C LEU A 477 -1.96 -26.80 28.83
N GLY A 478 -0.83 -27.33 28.35
CA GLY A 478 -0.57 -28.76 28.23
C GLY A 478 -1.40 -29.46 27.14
N LEU A 479 -1.94 -28.70 26.17
CA LEU A 479 -2.81 -29.21 25.11
C LEU A 479 -2.01 -29.63 23.86
N GLY A 480 -0.98 -30.45 24.02
CA GLY A 480 -0.12 -30.92 22.93
C GLY A 480 -0.87 -31.61 21.80
N ARG A 481 -1.84 -32.49 22.13
CA ARG A 481 -2.69 -33.16 21.13
C ARG A 481 -3.46 -32.17 20.23
N ARG A 482 -3.86 -31.03 20.78
CA ARG A 482 -4.57 -29.99 20.00
C ARG A 482 -3.65 -29.32 18.98
N ILE A 483 -2.35 -29.18 19.31
CA ILE A 483 -1.34 -28.69 18.36
C ILE A 483 -1.22 -29.65 17.17
N GLU A 484 -1.14 -30.95 17.43
CA GLU A 484 -1.06 -31.98 16.39
C GLU A 484 -2.27 -31.93 15.43
N VAL A 485 -3.48 -31.73 15.96
CA VAL A 485 -4.70 -31.60 15.17
C VAL A 485 -4.63 -30.38 14.26
N VAL A 486 -4.25 -29.23 14.79
CA VAL A 486 -4.14 -27.98 14.02
C VAL A 486 -3.04 -28.08 12.96
N VAL A 487 -1.87 -28.62 13.32
CA VAL A 487 -0.77 -28.87 12.38
C VAL A 487 -1.18 -29.85 11.29
N GLY A 488 -1.85 -30.94 11.65
CA GLY A 488 -2.38 -31.91 10.69
C GLY A 488 -3.38 -31.30 9.70
N LYS A 489 -4.18 -30.34 10.16
CA LYS A 489 -5.10 -29.58 9.30
C LYS A 489 -4.35 -28.64 8.36
N MET A 490 -3.34 -27.91 8.85
CA MET A 490 -2.49 -27.05 8.03
C MET A 490 -1.74 -27.84 6.95
N LYS A 491 -1.19 -29.02 7.27
CA LYS A 491 -0.51 -29.91 6.32
C LYS A 491 -1.43 -30.41 5.21
N ARG A 492 -2.73 -30.55 5.47
CA ARG A 492 -3.74 -30.99 4.48
C ARG A 492 -4.33 -29.83 3.67
N SER A 493 -4.01 -28.58 4.01
CA SER A 493 -4.48 -27.42 3.24
C SER A 493 -3.98 -27.47 1.80
N THR A 494 -4.76 -26.95 0.88
CA THR A 494 -4.37 -26.78 -0.53
C THR A 494 -3.41 -25.60 -0.75
N SER A 495 -3.21 -24.77 0.26
CA SER A 495 -2.31 -23.59 0.21
C SER A 495 -0.91 -23.96 0.66
N CYS A 496 0.09 -23.86 -0.23
CA CYS A 496 1.50 -24.11 0.10
C CYS A 496 2.00 -23.19 1.22
N SER A 497 1.55 -21.92 1.26
CA SER A 497 1.90 -21.00 2.33
C SER A 497 1.43 -21.47 3.71
N ILE A 498 0.26 -22.12 3.79
CA ILE A 498 -0.24 -22.71 5.04
C ILE A 498 0.56 -23.96 5.40
N GLN A 499 0.91 -24.80 4.41
CA GLN A 499 1.75 -25.98 4.62
C GLN A 499 3.14 -25.61 5.14
N GLU A 500 3.79 -24.59 4.57
CA GLU A 500 5.09 -24.08 5.05
C GLU A 500 5.02 -23.62 6.52
N LEU A 501 3.97 -22.88 6.87
CA LEU A 501 3.74 -22.42 8.24
C LEU A 501 3.43 -23.56 9.21
N SER A 502 2.96 -24.71 8.73
CA SER A 502 2.74 -25.89 9.58
C SER A 502 4.05 -26.39 10.20
N ASN A 503 5.17 -26.30 9.47
CA ASN A 503 6.49 -26.68 9.99
C ASN A 503 6.96 -25.74 11.11
N ALA A 504 6.68 -24.44 10.98
CA ALA A 504 6.98 -23.47 12.04
C ALA A 504 6.11 -23.70 13.30
N MET A 505 4.90 -24.23 13.13
CA MET A 505 4.01 -24.58 14.24
C MET A 505 4.38 -25.94 14.89
N ASP A 506 4.95 -26.86 14.11
CA ASP A 506 5.38 -28.21 14.52
C ASP A 506 6.77 -28.21 15.17
N ALA A 507 7.58 -27.16 15.05
CA ALA A 507 8.97 -27.08 15.53
C ALA A 507 9.12 -27.24 17.06
N SER A 508 8.68 -28.41 17.55
CA SER A 508 8.96 -28.94 18.88
C SER A 508 10.17 -29.87 18.92
N GLN A 509 10.95 -30.03 17.84
CA GLN A 509 12.04 -30.99 17.71
C GLN A 509 13.45 -30.41 17.63
N ILE A 510 13.68 -29.11 17.91
CA ILE A 510 15.05 -28.56 17.87
C ILE A 510 15.42 -27.92 19.20
N VAL A 511 15.18 -28.56 20.34
CA VAL A 511 15.90 -28.30 21.61
C VAL A 511 15.86 -29.56 22.50
N GLU A 512 16.31 -30.69 21.99
CA GLU A 512 16.78 -31.81 22.81
C GLU A 512 17.95 -32.48 22.09
N GLY A 513 19.11 -31.86 22.15
CA GLY A 513 20.28 -32.46 21.56
C GLY A 513 21.49 -31.56 21.63
N HIS A 514 21.83 -31.07 22.83
CA HIS A 514 23.18 -30.70 23.22
C HIS A 514 23.18 -30.40 24.74
N THR A 515 23.27 -31.47 25.55
CA THR A 515 23.92 -31.48 26.84
C THR A 515 25.10 -32.40 26.75
#